data_0346078a88e558ab4f3a2044938cc78b
#
_entry.id   0346078a88e558ab4f3a2044938cc78b
#
_cell.length_a   1.000
_cell.length_b   1.000
_cell.length_c   1.000
_cell.angle_alpha   90.00
_cell.angle_beta   90.00
_cell.angle_gamma   90.00
#
_symmetry.space_group_name_H-M   'P 1'
#
loop_
_entity.id
_entity.type
_entity.pdbx_description
1 polymer ?
#
loop_
_entity_poly.entity_id
_entity_poly.type
_entity_poly.pdbx_seq_one_letter_code
_entity_poly.pdbx_strand_id
1 'polypeptide(L)'
;MNWVSVNEALPESKDDSVLVCSVDGSKCDDNGFPEGGIDFVHIQDYFDDITAGLDENGNQLYTKQYIEMGITHWMYLPELPEEAK
;
A
#
# COMPACT_ATOMS: atom_id res chain seq x y z
N MET A 1 13.35 10.39 -7.77
CA MET A 1 12.18 9.66 -7.23
C MET A 1 12.64 8.34 -6.67
N ASN A 2 12.46 8.14 -5.38
CA ASN A 2 12.96 6.94 -4.71
C ASN A 2 11.80 6.12 -4.14
N TRP A 3 11.66 4.93 -4.64
CA TRP A 3 10.72 3.98 -4.07
C TRP A 3 11.25 3.46 -2.74
N VAL A 4 10.36 3.30 -1.77
CA VAL A 4 10.68 2.77 -0.45
C VAL A 4 10.07 1.39 -0.33
N SER A 5 10.87 0.40 0.08
CA SER A 5 10.35 -0.95 0.34
C SER A 5 9.45 -0.93 1.57
N VAL A 6 8.31 -1.61 1.48
CA VAL A 6 7.41 -1.74 2.64
C VAL A 6 8.08 -2.51 3.79
N ASN A 7 9.15 -3.24 3.50
CA ASN A 7 9.93 -3.94 4.53
C ASN A 7 10.91 -3.02 5.27
N GLU A 8 11.21 -1.85 4.70
CA GLU A 8 12.12 -0.89 5.33
C GLU A 8 11.37 0.15 6.14
N ALA A 9 10.28 0.67 5.58
CA ALA A 9 9.49 1.71 6.23
C ALA A 9 8.11 1.77 5.61
N LEU A 10 7.15 2.28 6.36
CA LEU A 10 5.79 2.56 5.89
C LEU A 10 5.56 4.07 5.92
N PRO A 11 4.63 4.58 5.08
CA PRO A 11 4.32 6.02 5.12
C PRO A 11 3.75 6.42 6.48
N GLU A 12 4.16 7.59 6.96
CA GLU A 12 3.81 8.03 8.30
C GLU A 12 2.51 8.83 8.39
N SER A 13 2.23 9.64 7.38
CA SER A 13 1.03 10.48 7.40
C SER A 13 -0.16 9.72 6.85
N LYS A 14 -1.23 9.65 7.63
CA LYS A 14 -2.44 8.93 7.20
C LYS A 14 -3.38 9.78 6.35
N ASP A 15 -3.16 11.08 6.33
CA ASP A 15 -4.02 12.00 5.57
C ASP A 15 -3.57 12.21 4.13
N ASP A 16 -2.40 11.70 3.78
CA ASP A 16 -1.84 11.86 2.44
C ASP A 16 -2.11 10.65 1.57
N SER A 17 -1.82 10.81 0.30
CA SER A 17 -1.84 9.73 -0.67
C SER A 17 -0.44 9.47 -1.19
N VAL A 18 -0.19 8.26 -1.64
CA VAL A 18 1.11 7.84 -2.15
C VAL A 18 0.92 7.01 -3.40
N LEU A 19 1.99 6.90 -4.18
CA LEU A 19 2.06 5.89 -5.23
C LEU A 19 2.52 4.58 -4.61
N VAL A 20 1.95 3.49 -5.08
CA VAL A 20 2.32 2.14 -4.65
C VAL A 20 2.54 1.27 -5.88
N CYS A 21 3.35 0.23 -5.73
CA CYS A 21 3.58 -0.71 -6.82
C CYS A 21 3.88 -2.09 -6.30
N SER A 22 3.75 -3.08 -7.17
CA SER A 22 4.21 -4.44 -6.94
C SER A 22 5.29 -4.75 -7.96
N VAL A 23 6.49 -5.07 -7.51
CA VAL A 23 7.59 -5.39 -8.44
C VAL A 23 7.54 -6.84 -8.91
N ASP A 24 6.85 -7.72 -8.19
CA ASP A 24 6.83 -9.14 -8.49
C ASP A 24 5.46 -9.72 -8.82
N GLY A 25 4.41 -8.94 -8.60
CA GLY A 25 3.04 -9.43 -8.84
C GLY A 25 2.64 -10.62 -8.00
N SER A 26 3.21 -10.75 -6.80
CA SER A 26 3.04 -11.96 -5.97
C SER A 26 1.59 -12.23 -5.58
N LYS A 27 0.73 -11.23 -5.59
CA LYS A 27 -0.70 -11.36 -5.31
C LYS A 27 -1.54 -11.06 -6.54
N CYS A 28 -0.99 -11.27 -7.73
CA CYS A 28 -1.69 -10.97 -8.98
C CYS A 28 -2.80 -11.98 -9.23
N ASP A 29 -3.98 -11.66 -8.73
CA ASP A 29 -5.21 -12.38 -9.01
C ASP A 29 -6.29 -11.34 -9.26
N ASP A 30 -7.54 -11.62 -8.92
CA ASP A 30 -8.64 -10.68 -9.18
C ASP A 30 -8.52 -9.38 -8.40
N ASN A 31 -7.77 -9.37 -7.29
CA ASN A 31 -7.70 -8.21 -6.39
C ASN A 31 -6.30 -7.65 -6.19
N GLY A 32 -5.26 -8.37 -6.61
CA GLY A 32 -3.89 -7.95 -6.37
C GLY A 32 -3.29 -7.19 -7.55
N PHE A 33 -2.12 -6.62 -7.34
CA PHE A 33 -1.40 -5.88 -8.37
C PHE A 33 -0.59 -6.83 -9.22
N PRO A 34 -0.58 -6.64 -10.54
CA PRO A 34 0.32 -7.39 -11.42
C PRO A 34 1.76 -6.91 -11.27
N GLU A 35 2.70 -7.70 -11.78
CA GLU A 35 4.10 -7.30 -11.84
C GLU A 35 4.22 -5.95 -12.55
N GLY A 36 4.86 -5.00 -11.88
CA GLY A 36 5.03 -3.65 -12.41
C GLY A 36 3.79 -2.76 -12.32
N GLY A 37 2.71 -3.24 -11.71
CA GLY A 37 1.50 -2.44 -11.53
C GLY A 37 1.73 -1.28 -10.56
N ILE A 38 1.24 -0.10 -10.91
CA ILE A 38 1.38 1.12 -10.11
C ILE A 38 0.00 1.73 -9.93
N ASP A 39 -0.29 2.23 -8.74
CA ASP A 39 -1.53 2.92 -8.46
C ASP A 39 -1.32 4.03 -7.44
N PHE A 40 -2.30 4.90 -7.35
CA PHE A 40 -2.34 6.03 -6.44
C PHE A 40 -3.36 5.68 -5.36
N VAL A 41 -2.93 5.66 -4.10
CA VAL A 41 -3.81 5.22 -3.01
C VAL A 41 -3.69 6.17 -1.82
N HIS A 42 -4.76 6.25 -1.05
CA HIS A 42 -4.78 6.99 0.20
C HIS A 42 -4.10 6.13 1.28
N ILE A 43 -3.18 6.73 2.05
CA ILE A 43 -2.39 5.99 3.04
C ILE A 43 -3.28 5.29 4.05
N GLN A 44 -4.28 5.98 4.57
CA GLN A 44 -5.17 5.40 5.58
C GLN A 44 -5.86 4.13 5.08
N ASP A 45 -6.23 4.10 3.80
CA ASP A 45 -6.97 2.96 3.24
C ASP A 45 -6.09 1.73 3.07
N TYR A 46 -4.78 1.91 2.87
CA TYR A 46 -3.89 0.80 2.52
C TYR A 46 -2.90 0.42 3.61
N PHE A 47 -2.58 1.33 4.51
CA PHE A 47 -1.51 1.10 5.48
C PHE A 47 -1.99 1.05 6.93
N ASP A 48 -3.29 1.17 7.15
CA ASP A 48 -3.88 0.99 8.48
C ASP A 48 -4.33 -0.46 8.69
N ASP A 49 -4.54 -0.84 9.93
CA ASP A 49 -4.97 -2.20 10.24
C ASP A 49 -6.40 -2.44 9.76
N ILE A 50 -6.62 -3.61 9.19
CA ILE A 50 -7.95 -4.09 8.81
C ILE A 50 -8.14 -5.48 9.39
N THR A 51 -9.38 -5.89 9.57
CA THR A 51 -9.70 -7.19 10.15
C THR A 51 -9.43 -8.30 9.13
N ALA A 52 -8.83 -9.39 9.61
CA ALA A 52 -8.45 -10.54 8.78
C ALA A 52 -9.14 -11.83 9.20
N GLY A 53 -10.07 -11.78 10.16
CA GLY A 53 -10.76 -12.97 10.65
C GLY A 53 -10.45 -13.25 12.11
N LEU A 54 -10.73 -14.46 12.55
CA LEU A 54 -10.52 -14.87 13.93
C LEU A 54 -9.51 -16.01 13.98
N ASP A 55 -8.74 -16.08 15.07
CA ASP A 55 -7.86 -17.21 15.32
C ASP A 55 -8.63 -18.37 16.00
N GLU A 56 -7.90 -19.43 16.37
CA GLU A 56 -8.50 -20.62 16.98
C GLU A 56 -9.16 -20.31 18.32
N ASN A 57 -8.70 -19.30 19.01
CA ASN A 57 -9.20 -18.92 20.33
C ASN A 57 -10.30 -17.85 20.27
N GLY A 58 -10.70 -17.42 19.08
CA GLY A 58 -11.71 -16.41 18.89
C GLY A 58 -11.19 -14.97 18.96
N ASN A 59 -9.86 -14.79 18.96
CA ASN A 59 -9.27 -13.45 18.96
C ASN A 59 -9.25 -12.87 17.55
N GLN A 60 -9.53 -11.56 17.45
CA GLN A 60 -9.54 -10.88 16.16
C GLN A 60 -8.13 -10.79 15.58
N LEU A 61 -7.99 -11.25 14.35
CA LEU A 61 -6.75 -11.09 13.59
C LEU A 61 -6.81 -9.81 12.76
N TYR A 62 -5.63 -9.23 12.50
CA TYR A 62 -5.50 -8.00 11.72
C TYR A 62 -4.46 -8.16 10.63
N THR A 63 -4.65 -7.44 9.56
CA THR A 63 -3.70 -7.33 8.45
C THR A 63 -3.75 -5.89 7.93
N LYS A 64 -3.14 -5.66 6.78
CA LYS A 64 -3.20 -4.36 6.12
C LYS A 64 -3.51 -4.56 4.65
N GLN A 65 -4.24 -3.62 4.06
CA GLN A 65 -4.65 -3.74 2.66
C GLN A 65 -3.46 -3.88 1.72
N TYR A 66 -2.36 -3.18 1.99
CA TYR A 66 -1.19 -3.27 1.11
C TYR A 66 -0.63 -4.70 1.06
N ILE A 67 -0.72 -5.45 2.16
CA ILE A 67 -0.27 -6.85 2.21
C ILE A 67 -1.18 -7.70 1.34
N GLU A 68 -2.48 -7.52 1.46
CA GLU A 68 -3.45 -8.28 0.68
C GLU A 68 -3.35 -8.00 -0.83
N MET A 69 -2.97 -6.78 -1.19
CA MET A 69 -2.81 -6.39 -2.59
C MET A 69 -1.44 -6.73 -3.16
N GLY A 70 -0.50 -7.19 -2.33
CA GLY A 70 0.84 -7.55 -2.80
C GLY A 70 1.73 -6.36 -3.12
N ILE A 71 1.47 -5.22 -2.51
CA ILE A 71 2.27 -4.02 -2.71
C ILE A 71 3.63 -4.21 -2.06
N THR A 72 4.70 -3.94 -2.82
CA THR A 72 6.07 -4.11 -2.35
C THR A 72 6.78 -2.79 -2.06
N HIS A 73 6.39 -1.72 -2.73
CA HIS A 73 7.05 -0.42 -2.64
C HIS A 73 6.03 0.72 -2.70
N TRP A 74 6.41 1.85 -2.13
CA TRP A 74 5.61 3.07 -2.16
C TRP A 74 6.53 4.28 -2.27
N MET A 75 5.97 5.42 -2.65
CA MET A 75 6.69 6.70 -2.64
C MET A 75 5.69 7.84 -2.50
N TYR A 76 6.15 8.94 -1.91
CA TYR A 76 5.32 10.13 -1.82
C TYR A 76 5.12 10.73 -3.21
N LEU A 77 3.98 11.41 -3.38
CA LEU A 77 3.67 12.05 -4.66
C LEU A 77 4.65 13.21 -4.91
N PRO A 78 5.01 13.45 -6.18
CA PRO A 78 5.80 14.62 -6.50
C PRO A 78 5.00 15.90 -6.28
N GLU A 79 5.70 16.99 -6.01
CA GLU A 79 5.05 18.29 -5.88
C GLU A 79 4.44 18.73 -7.21
N LEU A 80 3.31 19.44 -7.11
CA LEU A 80 2.69 19.98 -8.30
C LEU A 80 3.54 21.12 -8.86
N PRO A 81 3.59 21.27 -10.20
CA PRO A 81 4.24 22.40 -10.80
C PRO A 81 3.57 23.72 -10.40
N GLU A 82 4.35 24.77 -10.21
CA GLU A 82 3.78 26.06 -9.81
C GLU A 82 2.84 26.63 -10.86
N GLU A 83 3.15 26.46 -12.13
CA GLU A 83 2.30 26.94 -13.21
C GLU A 83 0.98 26.19 -13.36
N ALA A 84 0.80 25.13 -12.61
CA ALA A 84 -0.47 24.38 -12.61
C ALA A 84 -1.56 25.02 -11.76
N LYS A 85 -1.26 26.12 -11.15
CA LYS A 85 -2.22 26.82 -10.30
C LYS A 85 -3.30 27.52 -11.09
#